data_03be9c4db94e31b49502bfa151a986cf
#
_entry.id   03be9c4db94e31b49502bfa151a986cf
#
_cell.length_a   1.000
_cell.length_b   1.000
_cell.length_c   1.000
_cell.angle_alpha   90.00
_cell.angle_beta   90.00
_cell.angle_gamma   90.00
#
_symmetry.space_group_name_H-M   'P 1'
#
loop_
_entity.id
_entity.type
_entity.pdbx_description
1 polymer ?
#
loop_
_entity_poly.entity_id
_entity_poly.type
_entity_poly.pdbx_seq_one_letter_code
_entity_poly.pdbx_strand_id
1 'polypeptide(L)'
;MTSAHDPVTHRSDDSTPMTKSRTIRRVVLAEAAVLVGATAIAGRHPRAALAAIAAGSMAGWATFRPGSPIYGPVPSHGPTDAPFAALTFDDGPGPSTPAILDALRDEGVRATFFILGRQAARHPEMVRRIRDEGHQIGSHGYDHGILVWRGPRYVRRQIDRTADAITAAAGPDALSPIFRAPHGFRGPTTWAAVRSAGYRLMGWSKGVFDSANPGADVVVQRSTAALTRGCILLLHDADGWAPDAPRDDTAAAIPGICAAARDQGLELVTLNELGV
;
A
#
# COMPACT_ATOMS: atom_id res chain seq x y z
N MET A 1 -28.76 43.96 18.03
CA MET A 1 -28.61 42.49 18.23
C MET A 1 -27.41 42.04 17.48
N THR A 2 -26.26 42.02 18.16
CA THR A 2 -24.92 41.69 17.63
C THR A 2 -24.65 40.22 17.92
N SER A 3 -24.58 39.41 16.87
CA SER A 3 -24.23 37.99 16.93
C SER A 3 -22.73 37.87 17.14
N ALA A 4 -22.34 37.28 18.28
CA ALA A 4 -20.97 36.95 18.59
C ALA A 4 -20.52 35.72 17.80
N HIS A 5 -19.45 35.88 17.00
CA HIS A 5 -18.73 34.77 16.39
C HIS A 5 -17.76 34.20 17.44
N ASP A 6 -17.98 32.96 17.85
CA ASP A 6 -17.01 32.17 18.60
C ASP A 6 -15.81 31.79 17.71
N PRO A 7 -14.57 32.02 18.15
CA PRO A 7 -13.39 31.56 17.43
C PRO A 7 -13.21 30.06 17.64
N VAL A 8 -13.32 29.30 16.54
CA VAL A 8 -12.91 27.89 16.48
C VAL A 8 -11.42 27.81 16.79
N THR A 9 -11.09 27.35 17.98
CA THR A 9 -9.71 27.09 18.40
C THR A 9 -9.17 25.91 17.57
N HIS A 10 -8.36 26.20 16.55
CA HIS A 10 -7.49 25.22 15.90
C HIS A 10 -6.50 24.67 16.95
N ARG A 11 -6.82 23.50 17.49
CA ARG A 11 -5.80 22.67 18.15
C ARG A 11 -4.79 22.27 17.08
N SER A 12 -3.58 22.77 17.22
CA SER A 12 -2.42 22.34 16.44
C SER A 12 -2.27 20.81 16.58
N ASP A 13 -2.59 20.09 15.50
CA ASP A 13 -2.41 18.65 15.40
C ASP A 13 -0.89 18.39 15.26
N ASP A 14 -0.28 17.95 16.37
CA ASP A 14 1.16 17.70 16.52
C ASP A 14 1.53 16.35 15.84
N SER A 15 1.20 16.22 14.57
CA SER A 15 1.53 15.07 13.72
C SER A 15 2.66 15.41 12.75
N THR A 16 3.84 15.69 13.28
CA THR A 16 5.06 15.74 12.47
C THR A 16 5.24 14.36 11.81
N PRO A 17 5.33 14.26 10.47
CA PRO A 17 5.54 12.99 9.80
C PRO A 17 6.87 12.38 10.27
N MET A 18 6.83 11.14 10.72
CA MET A 18 8.03 10.44 11.17
C MET A 18 8.93 10.16 9.96
N THR A 19 10.14 10.71 9.94
CA THR A 19 11.13 10.45 8.91
C THR A 19 11.55 8.97 8.90
N LYS A 20 11.87 8.43 7.72
CA LYS A 20 12.35 7.04 7.49
C LYS A 20 13.40 6.60 8.53
N SER A 21 14.32 7.48 8.88
CA SER A 21 15.39 7.26 9.87
C SER A 21 14.85 7.04 11.31
N ARG A 22 13.86 7.82 11.75
CA ARG A 22 13.28 7.66 13.10
C ARG A 22 12.50 6.37 13.25
N THR A 23 11.91 5.90 12.18
CA THR A 23 11.13 4.65 12.16
C THR A 23 12.03 3.43 12.21
N ILE A 24 13.08 3.38 11.40
CA ILE A 24 14.07 2.29 11.42
C ILE A 24 14.70 2.21 12.82
N ARG A 25 15.06 3.33 13.44
CA ARG A 25 15.58 3.35 14.82
C ARG A 25 14.58 2.77 15.84
N ARG A 26 13.28 3.04 15.71
CA ARG A 26 12.25 2.48 16.62
C ARG A 26 12.07 0.98 16.44
N VAL A 27 12.14 0.46 15.22
CA VAL A 27 12.11 -0.99 14.95
C VAL A 27 13.31 -1.65 15.62
N VAL A 28 14.50 -1.16 15.33
CA VAL A 28 15.77 -1.70 15.89
C VAL A 28 15.77 -1.63 17.41
N LEU A 29 15.25 -0.56 18.01
CA LEU A 29 15.16 -0.43 19.48
C LEU A 29 14.12 -1.37 20.09
N ALA A 30 13.00 -1.61 19.40
CA ALA A 30 11.99 -2.58 19.86
C ALA A 30 12.51 -4.03 19.80
N GLU A 31 13.19 -4.40 18.72
CA GLU A 31 13.85 -5.71 18.62
C GLU A 31 14.97 -5.87 19.64
N ALA A 32 15.79 -4.84 19.87
CA ALA A 32 16.82 -4.85 20.90
C ALA A 32 16.23 -4.99 22.31
N ALA A 33 15.10 -4.34 22.60
CA ALA A 33 14.41 -4.45 23.90
C ALA A 33 13.85 -5.86 24.13
N VAL A 34 13.33 -6.53 23.09
CA VAL A 34 12.86 -7.93 23.16
C VAL A 34 14.05 -8.87 23.41
N LEU A 35 15.17 -8.66 22.74
CA LEU A 35 16.40 -9.45 22.94
C LEU A 35 16.99 -9.25 24.36
N VAL A 36 17.06 -8.01 24.85
CA VAL A 36 17.53 -7.71 26.20
C VAL A 36 16.59 -8.29 27.26
N GLY A 37 15.27 -8.16 27.08
CA GLY A 37 14.29 -8.79 27.97
C GLY A 37 14.40 -10.31 27.99
N ALA A 38 14.59 -10.93 26.83
CA ALA A 38 14.77 -12.38 26.71
C ALA A 38 16.08 -12.87 27.37
N THR A 39 17.19 -12.12 27.26
CA THR A 39 18.47 -12.47 27.94
C THR A 39 18.37 -12.33 29.44
N ALA A 40 17.66 -11.33 29.97
CA ALA A 40 17.42 -11.16 31.41
C ALA A 40 16.57 -12.31 32.01
N ILE A 41 15.66 -12.89 31.23
CA ILE A 41 14.81 -14.00 31.65
C ILE A 41 15.50 -15.36 31.43
N ALA A 42 16.41 -15.47 30.48
CA ALA A 42 17.05 -16.71 30.05
C ALA A 42 17.81 -17.42 31.19
N GLY A 43 18.43 -16.67 32.10
CA GLY A 43 19.18 -17.22 33.22
C GLY A 43 18.30 -17.92 34.28
N ARG A 44 17.03 -17.58 34.38
CA ARG A 44 16.08 -18.17 35.37
C ARG A 44 15.03 -19.08 34.73
N HIS A 45 14.64 -18.79 33.49
CA HIS A 45 13.57 -19.49 32.78
C HIS A 45 13.89 -19.66 31.29
N PRO A 46 14.86 -20.52 30.90
CA PRO A 46 15.31 -20.60 29.50
C PRO A 46 14.20 -20.97 28.51
N ARG A 47 13.23 -21.81 28.94
CA ARG A 47 12.09 -22.16 28.08
C ARG A 47 11.15 -20.98 27.83
N ALA A 48 10.94 -20.13 28.84
CA ALA A 48 10.12 -18.92 28.70
C ALA A 48 10.81 -17.87 27.80
N ALA A 49 12.14 -17.76 27.88
CA ALA A 49 12.92 -16.90 27.03
C ALA A 49 12.85 -17.34 25.54
N LEU A 50 13.00 -18.65 25.28
CA LEU A 50 12.84 -19.20 23.93
C LEU A 50 11.45 -18.98 23.38
N ALA A 51 10.39 -19.17 24.19
CA ALA A 51 9.03 -18.92 23.79
C ALA A 51 8.78 -17.43 23.47
N ALA A 52 9.34 -16.50 24.25
CA ALA A 52 9.24 -15.07 24.00
C ALA A 52 9.97 -14.64 22.71
N ILE A 53 11.15 -15.19 22.45
CA ILE A 53 11.91 -14.96 21.20
C ILE A 53 11.12 -15.49 20.00
N ALA A 54 10.59 -16.71 20.08
CA ALA A 54 9.80 -17.30 19.00
C ALA A 54 8.53 -16.49 18.72
N ALA A 55 7.81 -16.06 19.76
CA ALA A 55 6.61 -15.22 19.61
C ALA A 55 6.94 -13.85 19.01
N GLY A 56 8.04 -13.20 19.46
CA GLY A 56 8.51 -11.93 18.91
C GLY A 56 8.92 -12.04 17.45
N SER A 57 9.67 -13.09 17.10
CA SER A 57 10.09 -13.37 15.70
C SER A 57 8.88 -13.64 14.81
N MET A 58 7.88 -14.40 15.29
CA MET A 58 6.65 -14.66 14.56
C MET A 58 5.82 -13.39 14.36
N ALA A 59 5.70 -12.55 15.38
CA ALA A 59 5.02 -11.25 15.29
C ALA A 59 5.74 -10.32 14.31
N GLY A 60 7.06 -10.24 14.36
CA GLY A 60 7.88 -9.50 13.39
C GLY A 60 7.66 -9.99 11.97
N TRP A 61 7.76 -11.31 11.75
CA TRP A 61 7.49 -11.92 10.45
C TRP A 61 6.08 -11.59 9.94
N ALA A 62 5.06 -11.69 10.81
CA ALA A 62 3.68 -11.36 10.46
C ALA A 62 3.50 -9.89 10.07
N THR A 63 4.22 -8.99 10.76
CA THR A 63 4.16 -7.55 10.52
C THR A 63 4.73 -7.15 9.16
N PHE A 64 5.87 -7.77 8.77
CA PHE A 64 6.63 -7.36 7.58
C PHE A 64 6.33 -8.19 6.32
N ARG A 65 5.63 -9.32 6.44
CA ARG A 65 5.27 -10.14 5.28
C ARG A 65 3.90 -9.77 4.71
N PRO A 66 3.80 -9.24 3.47
CA PRO A 66 2.56 -8.70 2.89
C PRO A 66 1.34 -9.63 2.92
N GLY A 67 1.53 -10.93 2.72
CA GLY A 67 0.47 -11.93 2.69
C GLY A 67 0.30 -12.76 3.97
N SER A 68 0.93 -12.39 5.11
CA SER A 68 0.81 -13.18 6.34
C SER A 68 -0.63 -13.21 6.87
N PRO A 69 -1.21 -14.38 7.18
CA PRO A 69 -2.56 -14.49 7.71
C PRO A 69 -2.65 -14.31 9.24
N ILE A 70 -1.53 -14.14 9.95
CA ILE A 70 -1.50 -14.16 11.43
C ILE A 70 -2.42 -13.14 12.07
N TYR A 71 -2.53 -11.93 11.50
CA TYR A 71 -3.43 -10.89 12.00
C TYR A 71 -4.79 -10.89 11.33
N GLY A 72 -5.05 -11.85 10.44
CA GLY A 72 -6.27 -12.01 9.68
C GLY A 72 -6.01 -12.14 8.17
N PRO A 73 -7.02 -12.53 7.39
CA PRO A 73 -6.86 -12.76 5.96
C PRO A 73 -6.45 -11.49 5.23
N VAL A 74 -5.41 -11.60 4.41
CA VAL A 74 -4.89 -10.55 3.53
C VAL A 74 -4.65 -11.18 2.16
N PRO A 75 -5.62 -11.08 1.23
CA PRO A 75 -5.42 -11.54 -0.14
C PRO A 75 -4.15 -10.92 -0.73
N SER A 76 -3.23 -11.77 -1.17
CA SER A 76 -1.95 -11.38 -1.77
C SER A 76 -1.69 -12.11 -3.09
N HIS A 77 -2.65 -12.95 -3.48
CA HIS A 77 -2.66 -13.73 -4.71
C HIS A 77 -4.10 -14.02 -5.09
N GLY A 78 -4.43 -13.96 -6.36
CA GLY A 78 -5.74 -14.34 -6.88
C GLY A 78 -5.85 -15.84 -7.17
N PRO A 79 -7.01 -16.30 -7.65
CA PRO A 79 -7.21 -17.64 -8.17
C PRO A 79 -6.22 -17.97 -9.29
N THR A 80 -5.86 -19.25 -9.44
CA THR A 80 -4.89 -19.72 -10.46
C THR A 80 -5.54 -20.53 -11.58
N ASP A 81 -6.84 -20.75 -11.51
CA ASP A 81 -7.65 -21.47 -12.49
C ASP A 81 -7.91 -20.65 -13.76
N ALA A 82 -7.87 -19.33 -13.67
CA ALA A 82 -7.93 -18.41 -14.82
C ALA A 82 -6.55 -17.83 -15.15
N PRO A 83 -6.29 -17.46 -16.43
CA PRO A 83 -5.01 -16.90 -16.86
C PRO A 83 -4.89 -15.40 -16.55
N PHE A 84 -5.28 -14.98 -15.36
CA PHE A 84 -5.29 -13.58 -14.95
C PHE A 84 -4.10 -13.24 -14.06
N ALA A 85 -3.61 -12.00 -14.18
CA ALA A 85 -2.70 -11.35 -13.26
C ALA A 85 -3.12 -9.87 -13.10
N ALA A 86 -2.70 -9.21 -12.03
CA ALA A 86 -3.05 -7.82 -11.79
C ALA A 86 -1.79 -6.95 -11.61
N LEU A 87 -1.77 -5.81 -12.31
CA LEU A 87 -0.84 -4.72 -12.02
C LEU A 87 -1.47 -3.82 -10.96
N THR A 88 -0.70 -3.50 -9.92
CA THR A 88 -1.14 -2.58 -8.87
C THR A 88 -0.09 -1.52 -8.62
N PHE A 89 -0.53 -0.26 -8.49
CA PHE A 89 0.32 0.90 -8.28
C PHE A 89 0.01 1.54 -6.94
N ASP A 90 1.04 1.83 -6.16
CA ASP A 90 0.93 2.46 -4.85
C ASP A 90 1.47 3.91 -4.89
N ASP A 91 1.10 4.71 -3.89
CA ASP A 91 1.61 6.05 -3.56
C ASP A 91 1.06 7.23 -4.34
N GLY A 92 0.43 7.01 -5.49
CA GLY A 92 -0.07 8.06 -6.39
C GLY A 92 -1.31 8.83 -5.92
N PRO A 93 -1.80 9.73 -6.80
CA PRO A 93 -1.19 10.16 -8.05
C PRO A 93 0.08 11.01 -7.86
N GLY A 94 1.04 10.88 -8.78
CA GLY A 94 2.28 11.65 -8.78
C GLY A 94 2.75 12.06 -10.18
N PRO A 95 3.98 12.58 -10.32
CA PRO A 95 4.49 13.11 -11.58
C PRO A 95 4.47 12.12 -12.75
N SER A 96 4.68 10.82 -12.49
CA SER A 96 4.71 9.78 -13.53
C SER A 96 3.36 9.10 -13.77
N THR A 97 2.33 9.38 -12.96
CA THR A 97 0.98 8.80 -13.15
C THR A 97 0.41 9.08 -14.54
N PRO A 98 0.54 10.31 -15.13
CA PRO A 98 0.05 10.54 -16.50
C PRO A 98 0.67 9.61 -17.52
N ALA A 99 1.98 9.41 -17.50
CA ALA A 99 2.70 8.55 -18.44
C ALA A 99 2.35 7.06 -18.25
N ILE A 100 2.13 6.62 -17.00
CA ILE A 100 1.66 5.26 -16.71
C ILE A 100 0.26 5.04 -17.28
N LEU A 101 -0.67 5.99 -17.10
CA LEU A 101 -2.01 5.90 -17.66
C LEU A 101 -2.01 5.89 -19.19
N ASP A 102 -1.17 6.74 -19.82
CA ASP A 102 -1.00 6.72 -21.29
C ASP A 102 -0.52 5.34 -21.76
N ALA A 103 0.51 4.78 -21.13
CA ALA A 103 1.04 3.46 -21.49
C ALA A 103 0.01 2.34 -21.26
N LEU A 104 -0.73 2.35 -20.16
CA LEU A 104 -1.79 1.37 -19.89
C LEU A 104 -2.93 1.47 -20.92
N ARG A 105 -3.34 2.68 -21.30
CA ARG A 105 -4.35 2.92 -22.31
C ARG A 105 -3.89 2.41 -23.69
N ASP A 106 -2.64 2.69 -24.08
CA ASP A 106 -2.07 2.28 -25.36
C ASP A 106 -1.95 0.75 -25.45
N GLU A 107 -1.75 0.07 -24.32
CA GLU A 107 -1.73 -1.40 -24.21
C GLU A 107 -3.13 -2.03 -24.00
N GLY A 108 -4.18 -1.22 -23.82
CA GLY A 108 -5.56 -1.68 -23.56
C GLY A 108 -5.72 -2.38 -22.21
N VAL A 109 -4.89 -2.06 -21.23
CA VAL A 109 -4.83 -2.73 -19.91
C VAL A 109 -5.42 -1.84 -18.81
N ARG A 110 -6.26 -2.44 -17.96
CA ARG A 110 -6.74 -1.81 -16.72
C ARG A 110 -5.94 -2.33 -15.53
N ALA A 111 -5.73 -1.45 -14.55
CA ALA A 111 -4.94 -1.74 -13.37
C ALA A 111 -5.65 -1.28 -12.09
N THR A 112 -5.07 -1.55 -10.92
CA THR A 112 -5.57 -1.05 -9.63
C THR A 112 -4.57 -0.07 -9.03
N PHE A 113 -5.06 1.12 -8.65
CA PHE A 113 -4.27 2.18 -8.02
C PHE A 113 -4.65 2.31 -6.55
N PHE A 114 -3.69 2.13 -5.65
CA PHE A 114 -3.85 2.41 -4.22
C PHE A 114 -3.38 3.83 -3.93
N ILE A 115 -4.34 4.73 -3.83
CA ILE A 115 -4.12 6.18 -3.81
C ILE A 115 -3.91 6.67 -2.38
N LEU A 116 -2.92 7.56 -2.18
CA LEU A 116 -2.76 8.36 -0.97
C LEU A 116 -3.75 9.53 -0.97
N GLY A 117 -4.48 9.70 0.15
CA GLY A 117 -5.48 10.75 0.24
C GLY A 117 -4.92 12.16 0.06
N ARG A 118 -3.69 12.43 0.53
CA ARG A 118 -3.00 13.71 0.30
C ARG A 118 -2.72 13.98 -1.17
N GLN A 119 -2.42 12.93 -1.95
CA GLN A 119 -2.17 13.05 -3.39
C GLN A 119 -3.48 13.20 -4.15
N ALA A 120 -4.56 12.51 -3.73
CA ALA A 120 -5.90 12.74 -4.27
C ALA A 120 -6.35 14.19 -4.10
N ALA A 121 -6.08 14.79 -2.94
CA ALA A 121 -6.41 16.19 -2.68
C ALA A 121 -5.57 17.17 -3.51
N ARG A 122 -4.31 16.82 -3.85
CA ARG A 122 -3.41 17.67 -4.67
C ARG A 122 -3.70 17.55 -6.17
N HIS A 123 -4.13 16.38 -6.63
CA HIS A 123 -4.29 16.01 -8.04
C HIS A 123 -5.68 15.42 -8.33
N PRO A 124 -6.78 16.13 -7.99
CA PRO A 124 -8.13 15.60 -8.16
C PRO A 124 -8.48 15.27 -9.62
N GLU A 125 -7.90 16.00 -10.58
CA GLU A 125 -8.05 15.72 -12.01
C GLU A 125 -7.46 14.37 -12.40
N MET A 126 -6.36 13.97 -11.76
CA MET A 126 -5.73 12.68 -12.04
C MET A 126 -6.51 11.52 -11.44
N VAL A 127 -7.12 11.71 -10.26
CA VAL A 127 -8.03 10.71 -9.68
C VAL A 127 -9.25 10.48 -10.58
N ARG A 128 -9.80 11.57 -11.15
CA ARG A 128 -10.88 11.45 -12.15
C ARG A 128 -10.41 10.68 -13.38
N ARG A 129 -9.22 10.99 -13.91
CA ARG A 129 -8.67 10.31 -15.06
C ARG A 129 -8.50 8.79 -14.80
N ILE A 130 -7.95 8.40 -13.65
CA ILE A 130 -7.81 6.98 -13.25
C ILE A 130 -9.18 6.28 -13.27
N ARG A 131 -10.22 6.91 -12.70
CA ARG A 131 -11.59 6.39 -12.71
C ARG A 131 -12.15 6.29 -14.12
N ASP A 132 -12.04 7.38 -14.90
CA ASP A 132 -12.70 7.51 -16.22
C ASP A 132 -12.08 6.57 -17.27
N GLU A 133 -10.79 6.21 -17.11
CA GLU A 133 -10.12 5.19 -17.92
C GLU A 133 -10.42 3.76 -17.43
N GLY A 134 -11.30 3.58 -16.43
CA GLY A 134 -11.80 2.29 -15.96
C GLY A 134 -10.85 1.53 -15.03
N HIS A 135 -9.83 2.19 -14.49
CA HIS A 135 -8.97 1.60 -13.48
C HIS A 135 -9.68 1.51 -12.13
N GLN A 136 -9.32 0.52 -11.33
CA GLN A 136 -9.82 0.38 -9.97
C GLN A 136 -9.04 1.27 -9.01
N ILE A 137 -9.75 1.96 -8.10
CA ILE A 137 -9.15 2.78 -7.06
C ILE A 137 -9.33 2.12 -5.70
N GLY A 138 -8.22 1.93 -4.97
CA GLY A 138 -8.17 1.52 -3.57
C GLY A 138 -7.54 2.61 -2.68
N SER A 139 -7.66 2.45 -1.37
CA SER A 139 -7.07 3.37 -0.40
C SER A 139 -5.67 2.91 0.03
N HIS A 140 -4.69 3.83 0.05
CA HIS A 140 -3.33 3.61 0.58
C HIS A 140 -3.07 4.38 1.90
N GLY A 141 -4.13 4.84 2.55
CA GLY A 141 -4.02 5.79 3.67
C GLY A 141 -3.83 7.22 3.18
N TYR A 142 -3.74 8.18 4.12
CA TYR A 142 -3.74 9.59 3.76
C TYR A 142 -2.33 10.14 3.50
N ASP A 143 -1.38 9.90 4.41
CA ASP A 143 -0.07 10.54 4.44
C ASP A 143 1.12 9.57 4.32
N HIS A 144 0.87 8.32 3.93
CA HIS A 144 1.85 7.23 3.87
C HIS A 144 2.49 6.89 5.24
N GLY A 145 1.79 7.20 6.33
CA GLY A 145 2.26 6.96 7.70
C GLY A 145 2.32 5.47 8.04
N ILE A 146 3.33 5.06 8.80
CA ILE A 146 3.44 3.70 9.30
C ILE A 146 2.34 3.41 10.33
N LEU A 147 1.51 2.39 10.06
CA LEU A 147 0.29 2.11 10.83
C LEU A 147 0.49 1.12 11.98
N VAL A 148 1.51 0.25 11.90
CA VAL A 148 1.68 -0.93 12.77
C VAL A 148 1.70 -0.63 14.27
N TRP A 149 2.22 0.52 14.67
CA TRP A 149 2.26 0.94 16.09
C TRP A 149 1.30 2.08 16.43
N ARG A 150 0.35 2.35 15.53
CA ARG A 150 -0.63 3.40 15.76
C ARG A 150 -1.93 2.82 16.34
N GLY A 151 -2.60 3.61 17.18
CA GLY A 151 -3.89 3.22 17.72
C GLY A 151 -4.99 3.19 16.65
N PRO A 152 -6.13 2.50 16.95
CA PRO A 152 -7.20 2.31 15.96
C PRO A 152 -7.81 3.62 15.47
N ARG A 153 -7.87 4.66 16.31
CA ARG A 153 -8.36 6.00 15.92
C ARG A 153 -7.46 6.66 14.86
N TYR A 154 -6.14 6.45 14.92
CA TYR A 154 -5.24 6.98 13.90
C TYR A 154 -5.45 6.28 12.57
N VAL A 155 -5.50 4.93 12.58
CA VAL A 155 -5.74 4.13 11.37
C VAL A 155 -7.08 4.51 10.74
N ARG A 156 -8.14 4.65 11.55
CA ARG A 156 -9.45 5.06 11.07
C ARG A 156 -9.41 6.44 10.39
N ARG A 157 -8.73 7.43 11.00
CA ARG A 157 -8.58 8.76 10.37
C ARG A 157 -7.83 8.71 9.04
N GLN A 158 -6.83 7.82 8.88
CA GLN A 158 -6.14 7.62 7.61
C GLN A 158 -7.10 7.13 6.53
N ILE A 159 -7.98 6.20 6.87
CA ILE A 159 -8.98 5.64 5.96
C ILE A 159 -10.01 6.71 5.59
N ASP A 160 -10.65 7.34 6.59
CA ASP A 160 -11.74 8.28 6.39
C ASP A 160 -11.28 9.49 5.56
N ARG A 161 -10.14 10.12 5.91
CA ARG A 161 -9.60 11.26 5.16
C ARG A 161 -9.25 10.90 3.71
N THR A 162 -8.81 9.67 3.45
CA THR A 162 -8.54 9.21 2.08
C THR A 162 -9.83 9.03 1.31
N ALA A 163 -10.84 8.42 1.92
CA ALA A 163 -12.16 8.27 1.32
C ALA A 163 -12.78 9.62 0.98
N ASP A 164 -12.72 10.58 1.91
CA ASP A 164 -13.22 11.95 1.69
C ASP A 164 -12.51 12.63 0.50
N ALA A 165 -11.18 12.52 0.44
CA ALA A 165 -10.39 13.13 -0.63
C ALA A 165 -10.69 12.51 -2.02
N ILE A 166 -10.81 11.18 -2.10
CA ILE A 166 -11.13 10.48 -3.35
C ILE A 166 -12.56 10.78 -3.77
N THR A 167 -13.51 10.76 -2.81
CA THR A 167 -14.92 11.12 -3.08
C THR A 167 -15.07 12.55 -3.58
N ALA A 168 -14.37 13.50 -2.95
CA ALA A 168 -14.38 14.90 -3.40
C ALA A 168 -13.77 15.06 -4.80
N ALA A 169 -12.76 14.27 -5.15
CA ALA A 169 -12.10 14.32 -6.44
C ALA A 169 -12.92 13.66 -7.56
N ALA A 170 -13.49 12.47 -7.31
CA ALA A 170 -14.01 11.59 -8.36
C ALA A 170 -15.43 11.04 -8.10
N GLY A 171 -16.09 11.47 -7.04
CA GLY A 171 -17.43 11.01 -6.66
C GLY A 171 -17.46 9.81 -5.72
N PRO A 172 -18.62 9.50 -5.12
CA PRO A 172 -18.75 8.52 -4.04
C PRO A 172 -18.48 7.08 -4.49
N ASP A 173 -18.71 6.76 -5.75
CA ASP A 173 -18.56 5.41 -6.29
C ASP A 173 -17.15 5.11 -6.82
N ALA A 174 -16.25 6.09 -6.77
CA ALA A 174 -14.89 5.94 -7.32
C ALA A 174 -14.01 5.00 -6.49
N LEU A 175 -14.22 4.97 -5.17
CA LEU A 175 -13.37 4.21 -4.24
C LEU A 175 -13.92 2.80 -3.98
N SER A 176 -13.18 1.79 -4.40
CA SER A 176 -13.46 0.41 -4.01
C SER A 176 -13.15 0.18 -2.53
N PRO A 177 -13.88 -0.71 -1.83
CA PRO A 177 -13.67 -0.98 -0.40
C PRO A 177 -12.44 -1.86 -0.13
N ILE A 178 -11.32 -1.52 -0.73
CA ILE A 178 -10.02 -2.17 -0.56
C ILE A 178 -8.99 -1.19 -0.02
N PHE A 179 -8.13 -1.66 0.87
CA PHE A 179 -7.10 -0.89 1.53
C PHE A 179 -5.76 -1.64 1.47
N ARG A 180 -4.70 -0.97 1.08
CA ARG A 180 -3.34 -1.50 1.20
C ARG A 180 -2.58 -0.67 2.23
N ALA A 181 -1.97 -1.33 3.22
CA ALA A 181 -1.22 -0.63 4.25
C ALA A 181 0.09 -0.07 3.67
N PRO A 182 0.43 1.21 3.92
CA PRO A 182 1.74 1.76 3.58
C PRO A 182 2.89 0.83 4.00
N HIS A 183 3.87 0.63 3.12
CA HIS A 183 5.00 -0.30 3.28
C HIS A 183 4.61 -1.78 3.44
N GLY A 184 3.33 -2.14 3.36
CA GLY A 184 2.84 -3.46 3.73
C GLY A 184 2.87 -3.76 5.22
N PHE A 185 3.29 -2.83 6.07
CA PHE A 185 3.45 -3.03 7.50
C PHE A 185 2.11 -2.95 8.22
N ARG A 186 1.78 -4.01 8.92
CA ARG A 186 0.50 -4.13 9.62
C ARG A 186 0.62 -4.89 10.94
N GLY A 187 -0.35 -4.67 11.80
CA GLY A 187 -0.52 -5.38 13.05
C GLY A 187 -2.00 -5.68 13.30
N PRO A 188 -2.34 -6.30 14.44
CA PRO A 188 -3.72 -6.62 14.77
C PRO A 188 -4.63 -5.39 14.79
N THR A 189 -4.11 -4.27 15.29
CA THR A 189 -4.85 -2.98 15.32
C THR A 189 -5.15 -2.47 13.91
N THR A 190 -4.18 -2.55 12.98
CA THR A 190 -4.37 -2.14 11.59
C THR A 190 -5.44 -2.98 10.93
N TRP A 191 -5.35 -4.31 11.06
CA TRP A 191 -6.31 -5.23 10.47
C TRP A 191 -7.73 -4.99 11.00
N ALA A 192 -7.89 -4.90 12.34
CA ALA A 192 -9.18 -4.66 12.98
C ALA A 192 -9.80 -3.33 12.55
N ALA A 193 -9.00 -2.24 12.49
CA ALA A 193 -9.48 -0.91 12.09
C ALA A 193 -9.93 -0.87 10.62
N VAL A 194 -9.18 -1.49 9.70
CA VAL A 194 -9.53 -1.59 8.27
C VAL A 194 -10.84 -2.36 8.10
N ARG A 195 -10.96 -3.51 8.77
CA ARG A 195 -12.19 -4.32 8.75
C ARG A 195 -13.40 -3.60 9.31
N SER A 196 -13.24 -2.92 10.45
CA SER A 196 -14.34 -2.16 11.07
C SER A 196 -14.78 -0.95 10.25
N ALA A 197 -13.93 -0.47 9.36
CA ALA A 197 -14.24 0.57 8.40
C ALA A 197 -14.94 0.06 7.14
N GLY A 198 -15.16 -1.27 7.02
CA GLY A 198 -15.79 -1.89 5.86
C GLY A 198 -14.84 -2.21 4.70
N TYR A 199 -13.53 -2.09 4.91
CA TYR A 199 -12.54 -2.37 3.86
C TYR A 199 -11.93 -3.76 3.99
N ARG A 200 -11.48 -4.31 2.85
CA ARG A 200 -10.59 -5.49 2.80
C ARG A 200 -9.15 -5.03 2.75
N LEU A 201 -8.32 -5.60 3.62
CA LEU A 201 -6.87 -5.36 3.59
C LEU A 201 -6.25 -6.21 2.49
N MET A 202 -5.51 -5.57 1.57
CA MET A 202 -4.90 -6.21 0.40
C MET A 202 -3.38 -6.26 0.53
N GLY A 203 -2.80 -7.39 0.14
CA GLY A 203 -1.36 -7.55 -0.03
C GLY A 203 -0.96 -7.56 -1.50
N TRP A 204 0.18 -8.20 -1.78
CA TRP A 204 0.70 -8.48 -3.12
C TRP A 204 1.51 -9.77 -3.11
N SER A 205 1.65 -10.41 -4.27
CA SER A 205 2.45 -11.63 -4.43
C SER A 205 3.93 -11.30 -4.58
N LYS A 206 4.24 -10.31 -5.41
CA LYS A 206 5.59 -9.90 -5.77
C LYS A 206 5.71 -8.38 -5.86
N GLY A 207 6.79 -7.85 -5.29
CA GLY A 207 7.27 -6.50 -5.55
C GLY A 207 8.56 -6.58 -6.36
N VAL A 208 8.75 -5.65 -7.28
CA VAL A 208 9.90 -5.65 -8.22
C VAL A 208 10.92 -4.58 -7.89
N PHE A 209 10.73 -3.87 -6.76
CA PHE A 209 11.63 -2.81 -6.30
C PHE A 209 11.84 -1.69 -7.34
N ASP A 210 10.82 -1.38 -8.12
CA ASP A 210 10.75 -0.26 -9.05
C ASP A 210 10.94 1.08 -8.37
N SER A 211 10.52 1.20 -7.10
CA SER A 211 10.71 2.39 -6.26
C SER A 211 12.18 2.81 -6.06
N ALA A 212 13.14 1.94 -6.37
CA ALA A 212 14.56 2.25 -6.35
C ALA A 212 15.06 2.91 -7.66
N ASN A 213 14.20 3.10 -8.66
CA ASN A 213 14.53 3.58 -10.01
C ASN A 213 15.72 2.82 -10.63
N PRO A 214 15.61 1.50 -10.83
CA PRO A 214 16.73 0.65 -11.27
C PRO A 214 16.95 0.63 -12.79
N GLY A 215 16.16 1.40 -13.55
CA GLY A 215 16.05 1.35 -15.01
C GLY A 215 14.86 0.49 -15.47
N ALA A 216 14.21 0.93 -16.55
CA ALA A 216 13.00 0.29 -17.10
C ALA A 216 13.24 -1.19 -17.43
N ASP A 217 14.35 -1.55 -18.08
CA ASP A 217 14.68 -2.92 -18.44
C ASP A 217 14.75 -3.86 -17.23
N VAL A 218 15.27 -3.36 -16.11
CA VAL A 218 15.35 -4.11 -14.86
C VAL A 218 13.95 -4.32 -14.26
N VAL A 219 13.07 -3.31 -14.35
CA VAL A 219 11.68 -3.42 -13.92
C VAL A 219 10.95 -4.45 -14.80
N VAL A 220 11.11 -4.41 -16.11
CA VAL A 220 10.54 -5.41 -17.05
C VAL A 220 11.04 -6.80 -16.70
N GLN A 221 12.36 -7.01 -16.61
CA GLN A 221 12.95 -8.31 -16.29
C GLN A 221 12.37 -8.92 -15.00
N ARG A 222 12.32 -8.12 -13.92
CA ARG A 222 11.81 -8.58 -12.63
C ARG A 222 10.32 -8.87 -12.66
N SER A 223 9.56 -8.04 -13.38
CA SER A 223 8.12 -8.22 -13.58
C SER A 223 7.83 -9.50 -14.37
N THR A 224 8.53 -9.72 -15.46
CA THR A 224 8.41 -10.94 -16.28
C THR A 224 8.66 -12.21 -15.46
N ALA A 225 9.69 -12.20 -14.62
CA ALA A 225 10.01 -13.33 -13.74
C ALA A 225 8.98 -13.51 -12.60
N ALA A 226 8.21 -12.48 -12.26
CA ALA A 226 7.21 -12.49 -11.20
C ALA A 226 5.81 -12.87 -11.70
N LEU A 227 5.51 -12.61 -12.97
CA LEU A 227 4.20 -12.85 -13.56
C LEU A 227 3.88 -14.35 -13.57
N THR A 228 2.74 -14.69 -13.00
CA THR A 228 2.14 -16.02 -12.97
C THR A 228 0.63 -15.86 -12.83
N ARG A 229 -0.16 -16.92 -13.08
CA ARG A 229 -1.60 -16.89 -12.85
C ARG A 229 -1.90 -16.50 -11.41
N GLY A 230 -2.82 -15.57 -11.22
CA GLY A 230 -3.20 -15.03 -9.92
C GLY A 230 -2.21 -14.04 -9.31
N CYS A 231 -1.11 -13.72 -9.99
CA CYS A 231 -0.12 -12.77 -9.47
C CYS A 231 -0.74 -11.38 -9.25
N ILE A 232 -0.47 -10.80 -8.08
CA ILE A 232 -0.69 -9.39 -7.78
C ILE A 232 0.68 -8.73 -7.76
N LEU A 233 1.02 -8.00 -8.82
CA LEU A 233 2.30 -7.33 -8.95
C LEU A 233 2.25 -5.94 -8.31
N LEU A 234 3.18 -5.63 -7.42
CA LEU A 234 3.33 -4.32 -6.81
C LEU A 234 4.32 -3.48 -7.61
N LEU A 235 3.83 -2.33 -8.04
CA LEU A 235 4.54 -1.23 -8.67
C LEU A 235 4.19 0.09 -7.95
N HIS A 236 4.82 1.20 -8.36
CA HIS A 236 4.55 2.51 -7.80
C HIS A 236 4.40 3.54 -8.93
N ASP A 237 3.41 4.43 -8.81
CA ASP A 237 3.19 5.55 -9.73
C ASP A 237 3.64 6.90 -9.13
N ALA A 238 4.04 6.89 -7.83
CA ALA A 238 4.61 8.01 -7.12
C ALA A 238 5.58 7.54 -6.02
N ASP A 239 6.06 8.49 -5.19
CA ASP A 239 6.85 8.20 -4.00
C ASP A 239 6.10 8.61 -2.73
N GLY A 240 5.89 7.65 -1.85
CA GLY A 240 5.18 7.89 -0.60
C GLY A 240 5.91 8.81 0.40
N TRP A 241 7.21 9.07 0.21
CA TRP A 241 8.01 9.95 1.07
C TRP A 241 8.38 11.27 0.39
N ALA A 242 8.66 11.23 -0.92
CA ALA A 242 9.00 12.35 -1.76
C ALA A 242 7.97 12.46 -2.90
N PRO A 243 6.78 13.03 -2.65
CA PRO A 243 5.64 12.96 -3.56
C PRO A 243 5.89 13.59 -4.94
N ASP A 244 6.91 14.41 -5.08
CA ASP A 244 7.30 15.03 -6.34
C ASP A 244 8.44 14.25 -7.07
N ALA A 245 8.91 13.12 -6.49
CA ALA A 245 9.88 12.25 -7.14
C ALA A 245 9.22 11.39 -8.23
N PRO A 246 9.76 11.36 -9.46
CA PRO A 246 9.18 10.61 -10.56
C PRO A 246 9.40 9.10 -10.43
N ARG A 247 8.59 8.34 -11.17
CA ARG A 247 8.66 6.88 -11.40
C ARG A 247 8.73 6.59 -12.90
N ASP A 248 9.61 7.30 -13.60
CA ASP A 248 9.71 7.23 -15.06
C ASP A 248 10.15 5.85 -15.54
N ASP A 249 11.00 5.16 -14.78
CA ASP A 249 11.39 3.77 -15.07
C ASP A 249 10.19 2.83 -15.03
N THR A 250 9.27 3.02 -14.07
CA THR A 250 8.03 2.25 -14.00
C THR A 250 7.13 2.54 -15.19
N ALA A 251 6.94 3.82 -15.55
CA ALA A 251 6.14 4.21 -16.72
C ALA A 251 6.70 3.61 -18.01
N ALA A 252 8.01 3.71 -18.24
CA ALA A 252 8.69 3.17 -19.41
C ALA A 252 8.67 1.64 -19.47
N ALA A 253 8.50 0.95 -18.33
CA ALA A 253 8.45 -0.51 -18.27
C ALA A 253 7.08 -1.10 -18.66
N ILE A 254 5.99 -0.32 -18.60
CA ILE A 254 4.62 -0.84 -18.82
C ILE A 254 4.47 -1.63 -20.13
N PRO A 255 4.90 -1.12 -21.30
CA PRO A 255 4.76 -1.88 -22.55
C PRO A 255 5.47 -3.24 -22.51
N GLY A 256 6.68 -3.28 -21.94
CA GLY A 256 7.44 -4.52 -21.80
C GLY A 256 6.79 -5.53 -20.84
N ILE A 257 6.19 -5.04 -19.75
CA ILE A 257 5.45 -5.89 -18.80
C ILE A 257 4.19 -6.46 -19.47
N CYS A 258 3.45 -5.64 -20.21
CA CYS A 258 2.26 -6.07 -20.93
C CYS A 258 2.59 -7.10 -22.03
N ALA A 259 3.68 -6.89 -22.78
CA ALA A 259 4.18 -7.85 -23.76
C ALA A 259 4.53 -9.20 -23.09
N ALA A 260 5.27 -9.16 -21.98
CA ALA A 260 5.65 -10.37 -21.23
C ALA A 260 4.42 -11.13 -20.69
N ALA A 261 3.38 -10.42 -20.23
CA ALA A 261 2.13 -11.05 -19.81
C ALA A 261 1.45 -11.78 -20.99
N ARG A 262 1.33 -11.12 -22.15
CA ARG A 262 0.78 -11.74 -23.37
C ARG A 262 1.57 -12.96 -23.80
N ASP A 263 2.90 -12.89 -23.82
CA ASP A 263 3.79 -14.00 -24.19
C ASP A 263 3.62 -15.22 -23.28
N GLN A 264 3.27 -14.97 -21.99
CA GLN A 264 2.97 -16.01 -21.01
C GLN A 264 1.49 -16.46 -21.04
N GLY A 265 0.67 -15.92 -21.95
CA GLY A 265 -0.75 -16.22 -22.05
C GLY A 265 -1.56 -15.72 -20.84
N LEU A 266 -1.12 -14.60 -20.23
CA LEU A 266 -1.80 -13.95 -19.11
C LEU A 266 -2.55 -12.71 -19.58
N GLU A 267 -3.76 -12.53 -19.07
CA GLU A 267 -4.55 -11.31 -19.18
C GLU A 267 -4.33 -10.45 -17.93
N LEU A 268 -4.04 -9.16 -18.14
CA LEU A 268 -3.86 -8.21 -17.05
C LEU A 268 -5.20 -7.54 -16.73
N VAL A 269 -5.64 -7.69 -15.47
CA VAL A 269 -6.96 -7.28 -14.98
C VAL A 269 -6.86 -6.48 -13.69
N THR A 270 -7.94 -5.82 -13.29
CA THR A 270 -8.05 -5.18 -11.96
C THR A 270 -8.17 -6.24 -10.85
N LEU A 271 -7.92 -5.85 -9.58
CA LEU A 271 -8.09 -6.77 -8.45
C LEU A 271 -9.54 -7.28 -8.31
N ASN A 272 -10.52 -6.44 -8.67
CA ASN A 272 -11.92 -6.86 -8.66
C ASN A 272 -12.19 -7.96 -9.70
N GLU A 273 -11.65 -7.82 -10.90
CA GLU A 273 -11.77 -8.81 -11.98
C GLU A 273 -10.92 -10.05 -11.70
N LEU A 274 -9.80 -9.91 -10.99
CA LEU A 274 -9.00 -11.03 -10.51
C LEU A 274 -9.74 -11.87 -9.45
N GLY A 275 -10.84 -11.35 -8.87
CA GLY A 275 -11.67 -12.06 -7.90
C GLY A 275 -11.13 -12.01 -6.45
N VAL A 276 -10.40 -10.96 -6.09
CA VAL A 276 -9.85 -10.77 -4.73
C VAL A 276 -10.36 -9.51 -4.05
#